data_60dc783a76b78479d55748510258d0e4
#
_entry.id   60dc783a76b78479d55748510258d0e4
#
_cell.length_a   1.000
_cell.length_b   1.000
_cell.length_c   1.000
_cell.angle_alpha   90.00
_cell.angle_beta   90.00
_cell.angle_gamma   90.00
#
_symmetry.space_group_name_H-M   'P 1'
#
loop_
_entity.id
_entity.type
_entity.pdbx_description
1 polymer ?
#
loop_
_entity_poly.entity_id
_entity_poly.type
_entity_poly.pdbx_seq_one_letter_code
_entity_poly.pdbx_strand_id
1 'polypeptide(L)'
;MALSKPMRYAIAALTRGTEKVDIKEKYELVRQLTRATHPQLLKPSYRPWDHTIQCGDHEVPVRIFTPDGEKRRPGSLLLFFHGGGWVTGDIDSYSDSCIMMTRMTGCSVVSVDYRLAPEYRFPAGLEDCYAAAQMILQNADTFGSFPEQVTLIGDSAGGNLAAAVSLLARERGGIVPSRQILLYPSTYNDHNPETSPFESVRSNGQGNMLTAQRIEDYMALYRSDEADLQNPYFAPLLAQDLSGQPETLVLTAEFDPLRDEGEEYGRRLANAGSRTFIYRVPDCLHGFISLPGLPAPVREAYRHINEFLDRAKAEPPTKSAVDTGDC
;
A
#
# COMPACT_ATOMS: atom_id res chain seq x y z
N MET A 1 19.99 -11.58 9.99
CA MET A 1 20.99 -11.54 8.88
C MET A 1 21.24 -10.09 8.50
N ALA A 2 22.37 -9.73 7.90
CA ALA A 2 22.62 -8.37 7.42
C ALA A 2 22.22 -8.27 5.95
N LEU A 3 21.69 -7.10 5.55
CA LEU A 3 21.37 -6.80 4.14
C LEU A 3 22.52 -7.14 3.20
N SER A 4 22.21 -7.69 2.05
CA SER A 4 23.18 -7.99 1.01
C SER A 4 23.88 -6.71 0.50
N LYS A 5 25.14 -6.85 0.05
CA LYS A 5 25.90 -5.69 -0.47
C LYS A 5 25.18 -4.96 -1.62
N PRO A 6 24.58 -5.64 -2.62
CA PRO A 6 23.84 -4.96 -3.69
C PRO A 6 22.67 -4.12 -3.17
N MET A 7 21.93 -4.63 -2.19
CA MET A 7 20.79 -3.92 -1.58
C MET A 7 21.26 -2.68 -0.82
N ARG A 8 22.35 -2.78 -0.04
CA ARG A 8 22.94 -1.64 0.66
C ARG A 8 23.37 -0.51 -0.29
N TYR A 9 23.91 -0.84 -1.47
CA TYR A 9 24.26 0.16 -2.49
C TYR A 9 23.02 0.80 -3.14
N ALA A 10 22.00 0.00 -3.45
CA ALA A 10 20.74 0.52 -3.99
C ALA A 10 20.09 1.52 -3.03
N ILE A 11 20.06 1.19 -1.73
CA ILE A 11 19.57 2.06 -0.68
C ILE A 11 20.34 3.35 -0.59
N ALA A 12 21.68 3.27 -0.49
CA ALA A 12 22.53 4.45 -0.38
C ALA A 12 22.41 5.38 -1.60
N ALA A 13 22.04 4.85 -2.75
CA ALA A 13 21.75 5.64 -3.96
C ALA A 13 20.39 6.34 -3.89
N LEU A 14 19.36 5.66 -3.36
CA LEU A 14 18.00 6.18 -3.26
C LEU A 14 17.83 7.17 -2.10
N THR A 15 18.57 7.00 -1.00
CA THR A 15 18.43 7.83 0.19
C THR A 15 19.38 9.04 0.20
N ARG A 16 20.29 9.15 -0.75
CA ARG A 16 21.21 10.29 -0.85
C ARG A 16 20.44 11.62 -0.92
N GLY A 17 20.38 12.30 0.21
CA GLY A 17 19.83 13.66 0.33
C GLY A 17 18.46 13.76 1.02
N THR A 18 17.72 12.66 1.18
CA THR A 18 16.39 12.70 1.83
C THR A 18 16.41 12.29 3.30
N GLU A 19 17.39 11.51 3.74
CA GLU A 19 17.49 10.98 5.12
C GLU A 19 17.61 12.06 6.20
N LYS A 20 18.18 13.23 5.86
CA LYS A 20 18.43 14.32 6.78
C LYS A 20 17.40 15.47 6.69
N VAL A 21 16.41 15.32 5.82
CA VAL A 21 15.40 16.37 5.63
C VAL A 21 14.31 16.17 6.68
N ASP A 22 14.08 17.17 7.53
CA ASP A 22 12.93 17.19 8.42
C ASP A 22 11.65 17.31 7.57
N ILE A 23 10.85 16.22 7.56
CA ILE A 23 9.64 16.16 6.75
C ILE A 23 8.57 17.14 7.25
N LYS A 24 8.51 17.43 8.54
CA LYS A 24 7.52 18.35 9.12
C LYS A 24 7.72 19.77 8.63
N GLU A 25 8.97 20.17 8.45
CA GLU A 25 9.31 21.52 7.99
C GLU A 25 9.44 21.64 6.46
N LYS A 26 9.80 20.52 5.78
CA LYS A 26 10.25 20.54 4.37
C LYS A 26 9.53 19.51 3.49
N TYR A 27 8.29 19.15 3.82
CA TYR A 27 7.52 18.17 3.04
C TYR A 27 7.36 18.58 1.56
N GLU A 28 7.21 19.87 1.27
CA GLU A 28 7.13 20.35 -0.12
C GLU A 28 8.43 20.09 -0.90
N LEU A 29 9.58 20.28 -0.27
CA LEU A 29 10.88 19.97 -0.88
C LEU A 29 10.99 18.45 -1.11
N VAL A 30 10.54 17.63 -0.17
CA VAL A 30 10.53 16.16 -0.34
C VAL A 30 9.63 15.77 -1.49
N ARG A 31 8.44 16.36 -1.65
CA ARG A 31 7.54 16.15 -2.80
C ARG A 31 8.23 16.50 -4.12
N GLN A 32 8.90 17.66 -4.18
CA GLN A 32 9.64 18.08 -5.38
C GLN A 32 10.78 17.11 -5.72
N LEU A 33 11.54 16.67 -4.73
CA LEU A 33 12.60 15.69 -4.92
C LEU A 33 12.05 14.32 -5.36
N THR A 34 10.96 13.87 -4.79
CA THR A 34 10.28 12.62 -5.20
C THR A 34 9.86 12.69 -6.67
N ARG A 35 9.22 13.78 -7.10
CA ARG A 35 8.87 13.98 -8.51
C ARG A 35 10.09 14.03 -9.42
N ALA A 36 11.17 14.69 -9.01
CA ALA A 36 12.39 14.80 -9.79
C ALA A 36 13.17 13.49 -9.92
N THR A 37 13.09 12.61 -8.91
CA THR A 37 13.78 11.31 -8.90
C THR A 37 12.99 10.21 -9.59
N HIS A 38 11.71 10.42 -9.86
CA HIS A 38 10.85 9.54 -10.64
C HIS A 38 10.41 10.27 -11.93
N PRO A 39 11.38 10.62 -12.83
CA PRO A 39 11.01 11.20 -14.10
C PRO A 39 10.16 10.18 -14.84
N GLN A 40 9.03 10.62 -15.38
CA GLN A 40 8.16 9.77 -16.17
C GLN A 40 8.96 9.19 -17.35
N LEU A 41 9.47 7.98 -17.18
CA LEU A 41 10.09 7.20 -18.26
C LEU A 41 9.02 6.57 -19.16
N LEU A 42 7.83 7.19 -19.21
CA LEU A 42 6.76 6.75 -20.08
C LEU A 42 7.29 6.67 -21.51
N LYS A 43 7.50 5.46 -21.99
CA LYS A 43 7.74 5.26 -23.40
C LYS A 43 6.57 5.87 -24.17
N PRO A 44 6.81 6.53 -25.33
CA PRO A 44 5.74 7.16 -26.12
C PRO A 44 4.59 6.21 -26.49
N SER A 45 4.81 4.89 -26.38
CA SER A 45 3.83 3.84 -26.66
C SER A 45 2.83 3.57 -25.52
N TYR A 46 3.10 4.05 -24.30
CA TYR A 46 2.21 3.83 -23.16
C TYR A 46 1.38 5.10 -22.92
N ARG A 47 0.08 5.02 -23.13
CA ARG A 47 -0.85 6.14 -22.89
C ARG A 47 -1.73 5.78 -21.70
N PRO A 48 -1.42 6.26 -20.50
CA PRO A 48 -2.37 6.18 -19.39
C PRO A 48 -3.60 7.04 -19.71
N TRP A 49 -4.71 6.67 -19.14
CA TRP A 49 -5.95 7.39 -19.31
C TRP A 49 -6.33 8.07 -18.01
N ASP A 50 -6.32 9.41 -18.01
CA ASP A 50 -6.65 10.22 -16.84
C ASP A 50 -8.16 10.49 -16.81
N HIS A 51 -8.74 10.30 -15.63
CA HIS A 51 -10.14 10.55 -15.33
C HIS A 51 -10.27 11.25 -13.98
N THR A 52 -11.47 11.75 -13.70
CA THR A 52 -11.85 12.25 -12.37
C THR A 52 -13.05 11.47 -11.86
N ILE A 53 -13.07 11.23 -10.56
CA ILE A 53 -14.17 10.64 -9.82
C ILE A 53 -14.81 11.72 -8.97
N GLN A 54 -16.13 11.92 -9.12
CA GLN A 54 -16.84 12.87 -8.30
C GLN A 54 -17.00 12.34 -6.87
N CYS A 55 -16.50 13.05 -5.90
CA CYS A 55 -16.52 12.72 -4.48
C CYS A 55 -17.22 13.85 -3.69
N GLY A 56 -18.54 13.79 -3.62
CA GLY A 56 -19.30 14.86 -2.96
C GLY A 56 -19.14 16.20 -3.68
N ASP A 57 -18.44 17.15 -3.04
CA ASP A 57 -18.24 18.52 -3.53
C ASP A 57 -16.92 18.74 -4.29
N HIS A 58 -16.10 17.70 -4.44
CA HIS A 58 -14.81 17.78 -5.14
C HIS A 58 -14.58 16.58 -6.06
N GLU A 59 -13.57 16.70 -6.91
CA GLU A 59 -13.13 15.67 -7.84
C GLU A 59 -11.82 15.03 -7.34
N VAL A 60 -11.75 13.69 -7.44
CA VAL A 60 -10.52 12.92 -7.16
C VAL A 60 -9.97 12.42 -8.48
N PRO A 61 -8.75 12.85 -8.89
CA PRO A 61 -8.13 12.36 -10.10
C PRO A 61 -7.76 10.88 -9.98
N VAL A 62 -7.93 10.15 -11.06
CA VAL A 62 -7.48 8.76 -11.19
C VAL A 62 -6.79 8.56 -12.53
N ARG A 63 -5.82 7.65 -12.55
CA ARG A 63 -5.12 7.27 -13.79
C ARG A 63 -5.24 5.78 -14.01
N ILE A 64 -5.67 5.41 -15.22
CA ILE A 64 -5.90 4.03 -15.63
C ILE A 64 -4.72 3.55 -16.47
N PHE A 65 -4.14 2.44 -16.07
CA PHE A 65 -3.08 1.73 -16.77
C PHE A 65 -3.63 0.38 -17.23
N THR A 66 -3.51 0.11 -18.53
CA THR A 66 -3.95 -1.16 -19.11
C THR A 66 -2.75 -2.02 -19.52
N PRO A 67 -2.83 -3.35 -19.38
CA PRO A 67 -1.74 -4.21 -19.78
C PRO A 67 -1.55 -4.19 -21.31
N ASP A 68 -0.31 -3.97 -21.76
CA ASP A 68 0.11 -3.91 -23.17
C ASP A 68 0.78 -5.19 -23.68
N GLY A 69 0.99 -6.18 -22.79
CA GLY A 69 1.70 -7.42 -23.08
C GLY A 69 0.81 -8.62 -23.36
N GLU A 70 1.47 -9.78 -23.59
CA GLU A 70 0.79 -11.07 -23.80
C GLU A 70 0.08 -11.55 -22.52
N LYS A 71 0.63 -11.22 -21.36
CA LYS A 71 0.02 -11.57 -20.07
C LYS A 71 -1.14 -10.63 -19.80
N ARG A 72 -2.36 -11.13 -19.92
CA ARG A 72 -3.58 -10.40 -19.58
C ARG A 72 -4.45 -11.23 -18.65
N ARG A 73 -5.08 -10.55 -17.71
CA ARG A 73 -6.15 -11.08 -16.85
C ARG A 73 -7.44 -10.30 -17.15
N PRO A 74 -8.21 -10.70 -18.17
CA PRO A 74 -9.40 -9.97 -18.56
C PRO A 74 -10.35 -9.80 -17.36
N GLY A 75 -10.83 -8.58 -17.18
CA GLY A 75 -11.72 -8.22 -16.08
C GLY A 75 -11.05 -8.00 -14.73
N SER A 76 -9.78 -8.40 -14.54
CA SER A 76 -9.09 -8.15 -13.27
C SER A 76 -8.58 -6.72 -13.18
N LEU A 77 -8.95 -6.03 -12.09
CA LEU A 77 -8.62 -4.64 -11.84
C LEU A 77 -7.97 -4.51 -10.45
N LEU A 78 -6.84 -3.83 -10.39
CA LEU A 78 -6.19 -3.41 -9.17
C LEU A 78 -6.50 -1.93 -8.93
N LEU A 79 -7.20 -1.63 -7.84
CA LEU A 79 -7.40 -0.26 -7.38
C LEU A 79 -6.28 0.08 -6.41
N PHE A 80 -5.37 0.95 -6.86
CA PHE A 80 -4.10 1.22 -6.20
C PHE A 80 -4.12 2.54 -5.45
N PHE A 81 -3.76 2.48 -4.17
CA PHE A 81 -3.48 3.62 -3.30
C PHE A 81 -1.98 3.68 -3.04
N HIS A 82 -1.35 4.79 -3.42
CA HIS A 82 0.09 4.94 -3.32
C HIS A 82 0.57 5.21 -1.90
N GLY A 83 1.83 4.87 -1.63
CA GLY A 83 2.52 5.19 -0.39
C GLY A 83 3.01 6.63 -0.31
N GLY A 84 3.86 6.90 0.68
CA GLY A 84 4.45 8.23 0.90
C GLY A 84 4.00 8.89 2.19
N GLY A 85 3.60 8.10 3.20
CA GLY A 85 3.25 8.58 4.54
C GLY A 85 2.06 9.54 4.54
N TRP A 86 1.11 9.40 3.61
CA TRP A 86 -0.05 10.29 3.41
C TRP A 86 0.32 11.75 3.07
N VAL A 87 1.60 12.06 2.91
CA VAL A 87 2.15 13.41 2.76
C VAL A 87 2.84 13.59 1.42
N THR A 88 3.44 12.55 0.87
CA THR A 88 4.19 12.57 -0.39
C THR A 88 3.66 11.53 -1.37
N GLY A 89 4.17 11.54 -2.59
CA GLY A 89 3.66 10.70 -3.66
C GLY A 89 2.53 11.40 -4.42
N ASP A 90 2.30 10.93 -5.62
CA ASP A 90 1.20 11.33 -6.50
C ASP A 90 1.11 10.34 -7.67
N ILE A 91 0.09 10.51 -8.48
CA ILE A 91 -0.16 9.70 -9.68
C ILE A 91 1.04 9.68 -10.65
N ASP A 92 1.78 10.78 -10.75
CA ASP A 92 2.91 10.90 -11.66
C ASP A 92 4.11 10.13 -11.16
N SER A 93 4.50 10.33 -9.91
CA SER A 93 5.65 9.65 -9.29
C SER A 93 5.47 8.13 -9.17
N TYR A 94 4.23 7.65 -9.13
CA TYR A 94 3.90 6.20 -9.08
C TYR A 94 3.57 5.58 -10.43
N SER A 95 3.60 6.35 -11.52
CA SER A 95 3.25 5.84 -12.86
C SER A 95 4.11 4.65 -13.29
N ASP A 96 5.43 4.68 -13.07
CA ASP A 96 6.33 3.57 -13.41
C ASP A 96 6.02 2.31 -12.59
N SER A 97 5.68 2.47 -11.31
CA SER A 97 5.25 1.36 -10.44
C SER A 97 3.93 0.75 -10.93
N CYS A 98 2.96 1.58 -11.34
CA CYS A 98 1.69 1.12 -11.91
C CYS A 98 1.87 0.40 -13.25
N ILE A 99 2.74 0.91 -14.13
CA ILE A 99 3.10 0.23 -15.39
C ILE A 99 3.77 -1.12 -15.11
N MET A 100 4.70 -1.16 -14.14
CA MET A 100 5.32 -2.42 -13.73
C MET A 100 4.27 -3.38 -13.19
N MET A 101 3.33 -2.89 -12.38
CA MET A 101 2.25 -3.69 -11.82
C MET A 101 1.37 -4.29 -12.91
N THR A 102 0.97 -3.50 -13.93
CA THR A 102 0.19 -4.04 -15.07
C THR A 102 0.96 -5.13 -15.81
N ARG A 103 2.25 -4.92 -16.07
CA ARG A 103 3.10 -5.89 -16.80
C ARG A 103 3.31 -7.18 -16.03
N MET A 104 3.56 -7.07 -14.73
CA MET A 104 3.85 -8.24 -13.89
C MET A 104 2.59 -9.05 -13.56
N THR A 105 1.45 -8.39 -13.42
CA THR A 105 0.21 -9.06 -13.03
C THR A 105 -0.73 -9.37 -14.21
N GLY A 106 -0.67 -8.59 -15.27
CA GLY A 106 -1.63 -8.65 -16.39
C GLY A 106 -3.00 -8.03 -16.06
N CYS A 107 -3.13 -7.38 -14.90
CA CYS A 107 -4.34 -6.64 -14.50
C CYS A 107 -4.31 -5.21 -15.04
N SER A 108 -5.48 -4.61 -15.23
CA SER A 108 -5.59 -3.15 -15.28
C SER A 108 -5.34 -2.58 -13.89
N VAL A 109 -4.71 -1.38 -13.82
CA VAL A 109 -4.46 -0.67 -12.57
C VAL A 109 -5.14 0.68 -12.65
N VAL A 110 -5.91 1.03 -11.62
CA VAL A 110 -6.45 2.38 -11.42
C VAL A 110 -5.74 2.97 -10.20
N SER A 111 -4.92 4.00 -10.43
CA SER A 111 -4.22 4.73 -9.37
C SER A 111 -5.03 5.95 -8.96
N VAL A 112 -5.20 6.15 -7.67
CA VAL A 112 -5.98 7.24 -7.07
C VAL A 112 -5.05 8.33 -6.58
N ASP A 113 -5.30 9.58 -7.00
CA ASP A 113 -4.58 10.78 -6.55
C ASP A 113 -5.33 11.41 -5.37
N TYR A 114 -5.31 10.73 -4.24
CA TYR A 114 -6.02 11.16 -3.04
C TYR A 114 -5.36 12.40 -2.40
N ARG A 115 -6.14 13.22 -1.72
CA ARG A 115 -5.68 14.43 -1.04
C ARG A 115 -4.65 14.12 0.05
N LEU A 116 -3.56 14.89 0.07
CA LEU A 116 -2.42 14.67 0.94
C LEU A 116 -2.41 15.62 2.14
N ALA A 117 -1.90 15.14 3.26
CA ALA A 117 -1.54 15.95 4.42
C ALA A 117 -0.23 16.73 4.15
N PRO A 118 0.03 17.82 4.85
CA PRO A 118 -0.78 18.41 5.92
C PRO A 118 -1.91 19.33 5.45
N GLU A 119 -2.04 19.60 4.15
CA GLU A 119 -3.09 20.47 3.60
C GLU A 119 -4.46 19.86 3.81
N TYR A 120 -4.55 18.53 3.66
CA TYR A 120 -5.78 17.74 3.85
C TYR A 120 -5.49 16.61 4.82
N ARG A 121 -5.65 16.88 6.11
CA ARG A 121 -5.37 15.91 7.16
C ARG A 121 -6.41 14.79 7.20
N PHE A 122 -6.16 13.78 8.00
CA PHE A 122 -7.11 12.68 8.26
C PHE A 122 -8.49 13.26 8.65
N PRO A 123 -9.59 12.73 8.09
CA PRO A 123 -9.64 11.56 7.20
C PRO A 123 -9.72 11.89 5.69
N ALA A 124 -9.33 13.09 5.23
CA ALA A 124 -9.61 13.56 3.87
C ALA A 124 -9.14 12.58 2.76
N GLY A 125 -7.88 12.14 2.79
CA GLY A 125 -7.37 11.17 1.81
C GLY A 125 -8.03 9.79 1.90
N LEU A 126 -8.44 9.38 3.09
CA LEU A 126 -9.22 8.15 3.29
C LEU A 126 -10.61 8.25 2.65
N GLU A 127 -11.30 9.38 2.82
CA GLU A 127 -12.61 9.59 2.20
C GLU A 127 -12.53 9.60 0.68
N ASP A 128 -11.47 10.16 0.11
CA ASP A 128 -11.22 10.11 -1.34
C ASP A 128 -11.03 8.66 -1.83
N CYS A 129 -10.20 7.89 -1.13
CA CYS A 129 -9.97 6.49 -1.45
C CYS A 129 -11.23 5.65 -1.30
N TYR A 130 -12.03 5.90 -0.26
CA TYR A 130 -13.32 5.24 -0.05
C TYR A 130 -14.31 5.56 -1.17
N ALA A 131 -14.47 6.84 -1.50
CA ALA A 131 -15.38 7.27 -2.57
C ALA A 131 -14.96 6.68 -3.92
N ALA A 132 -13.66 6.71 -4.25
CA ALA A 132 -13.12 6.08 -5.44
C ALA A 132 -13.39 4.57 -5.47
N ALA A 133 -13.18 3.88 -4.35
CA ALA A 133 -13.44 2.45 -4.26
C ALA A 133 -14.93 2.12 -4.46
N GLN A 134 -15.83 2.85 -3.82
CA GLN A 134 -17.27 2.62 -3.95
C GLN A 134 -17.75 2.90 -5.39
N MET A 135 -17.29 4.00 -6.00
CA MET A 135 -17.66 4.33 -7.37
C MET A 135 -17.19 3.26 -8.36
N ILE A 136 -15.92 2.80 -8.24
CA ILE A 136 -15.36 1.77 -9.13
C ILE A 136 -16.04 0.41 -8.91
N LEU A 137 -16.34 0.04 -7.67
CA LEU A 137 -17.05 -1.21 -7.38
C LEU A 137 -18.50 -1.20 -7.90
N GLN A 138 -19.20 -0.06 -7.82
CA GLN A 138 -20.55 0.10 -8.32
C GLN A 138 -20.63 0.11 -9.84
N ASN A 139 -19.58 0.57 -10.52
CA ASN A 139 -19.53 0.75 -11.97
C ASN A 139 -18.35 -0.03 -12.60
N ALA A 140 -18.06 -1.22 -12.08
CA ALA A 140 -16.90 -2.00 -12.49
C ALA A 140 -16.88 -2.36 -13.98
N ASP A 141 -18.05 -2.52 -14.58
CA ASP A 141 -18.26 -2.76 -16.03
C ASP A 141 -17.71 -1.62 -16.90
N THR A 142 -17.84 -0.36 -16.47
CA THR A 142 -17.26 0.81 -17.14
C THR A 142 -15.73 0.73 -17.23
N PHE A 143 -15.10 0.05 -16.26
CA PHE A 143 -13.67 -0.22 -16.24
C PHE A 143 -13.29 -1.58 -16.86
N GLY A 144 -14.24 -2.24 -17.54
CA GLY A 144 -14.03 -3.57 -18.12
C GLY A 144 -13.79 -4.67 -17.09
N SER A 145 -14.38 -4.52 -15.90
CA SER A 145 -14.23 -5.42 -14.76
C SER A 145 -15.60 -5.84 -14.20
N PHE A 146 -15.57 -6.62 -13.13
CA PHE A 146 -16.73 -6.96 -12.30
C PHE A 146 -16.37 -6.65 -10.84
N PRO A 147 -17.33 -6.32 -9.97
CA PRO A 147 -17.05 -5.99 -8.58
C PRO A 147 -16.20 -7.03 -7.85
N GLU A 148 -16.40 -8.32 -8.14
CA GLU A 148 -15.67 -9.43 -7.55
C GLU A 148 -14.23 -9.55 -8.06
N GLN A 149 -13.90 -8.91 -9.16
CA GLN A 149 -12.56 -8.90 -9.78
C GLN A 149 -11.78 -7.63 -9.48
N VAL A 150 -12.38 -6.69 -8.75
CA VAL A 150 -11.68 -5.51 -8.23
C VAL A 150 -10.95 -5.90 -6.94
N THR A 151 -9.64 -5.70 -6.93
CA THR A 151 -8.78 -5.94 -5.76
C THR A 151 -8.20 -4.61 -5.30
N LEU A 152 -8.39 -4.24 -4.03
CA LEU A 152 -7.64 -3.11 -3.47
C LEU A 152 -6.19 -3.49 -3.31
N ILE A 153 -5.29 -2.58 -3.63
CA ILE A 153 -3.86 -2.76 -3.39
C ILE A 153 -3.25 -1.43 -2.99
N GLY A 154 -2.36 -1.45 -2.02
CA GLY A 154 -1.63 -0.25 -1.61
C GLY A 154 -0.33 -0.59 -0.92
N ASP A 155 0.61 0.34 -0.99
CA ASP A 155 1.92 0.23 -0.38
C ASP A 155 2.10 1.23 0.76
N SER A 156 2.69 0.81 1.90
CA SER A 156 2.97 1.69 3.04
C SER A 156 1.70 2.38 3.56
N ALA A 157 1.64 3.72 3.54
CA ALA A 157 0.45 4.51 3.82
C ALA A 157 -0.74 4.14 2.91
N GLY A 158 -0.49 3.78 1.64
CA GLY A 158 -1.52 3.26 0.74
C GLY A 158 -2.05 1.90 1.16
N GLY A 159 -1.20 1.05 1.75
CA GLY A 159 -1.61 -0.20 2.37
C GLY A 159 -2.50 0.02 3.61
N ASN A 160 -2.20 1.05 4.40
CA ASN A 160 -3.08 1.54 5.47
C ASN A 160 -4.45 1.95 4.90
N LEU A 161 -4.45 2.79 3.86
CA LEU A 161 -5.69 3.27 3.22
C LEU A 161 -6.52 2.11 2.66
N ALA A 162 -5.91 1.10 2.05
CA ALA A 162 -6.62 -0.07 1.55
C ALA A 162 -7.31 -0.86 2.69
N ALA A 163 -6.62 -1.07 3.80
CA ALA A 163 -7.18 -1.71 4.99
C ALA A 163 -8.31 -0.86 5.60
N ALA A 164 -8.09 0.45 5.75
CA ALA A 164 -9.08 1.37 6.31
C ALA A 164 -10.34 1.51 5.43
N VAL A 165 -10.18 1.56 4.11
CA VAL A 165 -11.31 1.57 3.15
C VAL A 165 -12.17 0.31 3.28
N SER A 166 -11.55 -0.86 3.45
CA SER A 166 -12.27 -2.11 3.63
C SER A 166 -13.07 -2.13 4.94
N LEU A 167 -12.47 -1.63 6.05
CA LEU A 167 -13.16 -1.47 7.33
C LEU A 167 -14.34 -0.50 7.22
N LEU A 168 -14.10 0.65 6.59
CA LEU A 168 -15.09 1.72 6.43
C LEU A 168 -16.25 1.28 5.54
N ALA A 169 -15.97 0.52 4.47
CA ALA A 169 -17.00 -0.03 3.58
C ALA A 169 -17.96 -0.96 4.34
N ARG A 170 -17.43 -1.84 5.19
CA ARG A 170 -18.25 -2.70 6.04
C ARG A 170 -19.13 -1.89 7.00
N GLU A 171 -18.52 -0.92 7.70
CA GLU A 171 -19.26 -0.13 8.71
C GLU A 171 -20.35 0.74 8.12
N ARG A 172 -20.09 1.34 6.95
CA ARG A 172 -21.07 2.19 6.24
C ARG A 172 -22.09 1.40 5.43
N GLY A 173 -22.01 0.07 5.41
CA GLY A 173 -22.87 -0.78 4.59
C GLY A 173 -22.66 -0.59 3.09
N GLY A 174 -21.48 -0.15 2.70
CA GLY A 174 -21.04 -0.06 1.31
C GLY A 174 -20.62 -1.42 0.74
N ILE A 175 -20.16 -1.43 -0.51
CA ILE A 175 -19.63 -2.64 -1.13
C ILE A 175 -18.24 -2.92 -0.55
N VAL A 176 -18.12 -4.01 0.22
CA VAL A 176 -16.83 -4.47 0.70
C VAL A 176 -16.10 -5.15 -0.45
N PRO A 177 -14.84 -4.74 -0.76
CA PRO A 177 -14.06 -5.40 -1.79
C PRO A 177 -13.89 -6.89 -1.51
N SER A 178 -13.86 -7.73 -2.53
CA SER A 178 -13.67 -9.18 -2.32
C SER A 178 -12.24 -9.52 -1.92
N ARG A 179 -11.27 -8.70 -2.32
CA ARG A 179 -9.83 -8.92 -2.12
C ARG A 179 -9.09 -7.64 -1.80
N GLN A 180 -8.02 -7.77 -1.00
CA GLN A 180 -7.04 -6.70 -0.78
C GLN A 180 -5.61 -7.24 -0.71
N ILE A 181 -4.65 -6.42 -1.16
CA ILE A 181 -3.22 -6.68 -1.13
C ILE A 181 -2.56 -5.52 -0.39
N LEU A 182 -1.95 -5.82 0.73
CA LEU A 182 -1.32 -4.84 1.63
C LEU A 182 0.19 -5.03 1.56
N LEU A 183 0.88 -4.07 0.92
CA LEU A 183 2.32 -4.10 0.76
C LEU A 183 2.95 -3.29 1.89
N TYR A 184 3.68 -3.96 2.80
CA TYR A 184 4.32 -3.38 3.98
C TYR A 184 3.49 -2.26 4.64
N PRO A 185 2.22 -2.54 5.01
CA PRO A 185 1.27 -1.52 5.43
C PRO A 185 1.62 -0.92 6.78
N SER A 186 1.36 0.39 6.97
CA SER A 186 1.30 1.00 8.29
C SER A 186 -0.07 0.70 8.92
N THR A 187 -0.09 0.02 10.06
CA THR A 187 -1.34 -0.47 10.66
C THR A 187 -1.51 -0.08 12.14
N TYR A 188 -0.46 0.46 12.77
CA TYR A 188 -0.45 0.78 14.19
C TYR A 188 -0.16 2.27 14.46
N ASN A 189 -0.37 2.71 15.69
CA ASN A 189 -0.34 4.11 16.10
C ASN A 189 0.88 4.52 16.94
N ASP A 190 1.80 3.59 17.25
CA ASP A 190 2.98 3.85 18.08
C ASP A 190 4.22 3.22 17.47
N HIS A 191 5.13 4.07 17.02
CA HIS A 191 6.41 3.69 16.44
C HIS A 191 7.61 4.22 17.25
N ASN A 192 7.37 4.65 18.49
CA ASN A 192 8.47 4.97 19.40
C ASN A 192 9.16 3.68 19.85
N PRO A 193 10.49 3.55 19.67
CA PRO A 193 11.23 2.35 20.05
C PRO A 193 11.14 1.97 21.55
N GLU A 194 10.79 2.93 22.42
CA GLU A 194 10.67 2.70 23.86
C GLU A 194 9.29 2.15 24.26
N THR A 195 8.23 2.49 23.52
CA THR A 195 6.83 2.18 23.90
C THR A 195 6.17 1.19 22.95
N SER A 196 6.57 1.16 21.68
CA SER A 196 5.97 0.26 20.68
C SER A 196 6.08 -1.21 21.10
N PRO A 197 4.99 -2.00 20.95
CA PRO A 197 5.03 -3.43 21.24
C PRO A 197 5.85 -4.24 20.22
N PHE A 198 6.18 -3.65 19.07
CA PHE A 198 6.78 -4.35 17.94
C PHE A 198 8.31 -4.30 17.94
N GLU A 199 8.94 -5.49 17.84
CA GLU A 199 10.40 -5.61 17.81
C GLU A 199 11.00 -4.99 16.54
N SER A 200 10.28 -5.04 15.40
CA SER A 200 10.75 -4.45 14.16
C SER A 200 10.95 -2.94 14.25
N VAL A 201 10.20 -2.23 15.10
CA VAL A 201 10.40 -0.80 15.36
C VAL A 201 11.76 -0.55 16.01
N ARG A 202 12.16 -1.41 16.96
CA ARG A 202 13.47 -1.32 17.64
C ARG A 202 14.62 -1.76 16.73
N SER A 203 14.48 -2.91 16.09
CA SER A 203 15.56 -3.53 15.32
C SER A 203 15.77 -2.90 13.94
N ASN A 204 14.73 -2.34 13.32
CA ASN A 204 14.77 -1.80 11.96
C ASN A 204 14.46 -0.30 11.89
N GLY A 205 14.10 0.34 13.00
CA GLY A 205 13.68 1.74 13.03
C GLY A 205 14.80 2.77 12.93
N GLN A 206 16.07 2.34 12.77
CA GLN A 206 17.23 3.21 12.63
C GLN A 206 18.12 2.77 11.47
N GLY A 207 18.72 3.75 10.78
CA GLY A 207 19.73 3.49 9.74
C GLY A 207 19.20 2.88 8.43
N ASN A 208 17.88 2.81 8.27
CA ASN A 208 17.19 2.33 7.07
C ASN A 208 16.46 3.46 6.34
N MET A 209 15.93 3.19 5.13
CA MET A 209 15.16 4.15 4.33
C MET A 209 14.01 4.78 5.12
N LEU A 210 13.25 3.95 5.84
CA LEU A 210 12.21 4.37 6.75
C LEU A 210 12.70 4.19 8.17
N THR A 211 12.62 5.25 8.97
CA THR A 211 12.97 5.21 10.39
C THR A 211 11.75 5.36 11.26
N ALA A 212 11.82 4.87 12.49
CA ALA A 212 10.77 5.05 13.50
C ALA A 212 10.38 6.53 13.65
N GLN A 213 11.37 7.43 13.77
CA GLN A 213 11.13 8.87 13.84
C GLN A 213 10.42 9.41 12.59
N ARG A 214 10.78 8.92 11.41
CA ARG A 214 10.12 9.35 10.16
C ARG A 214 8.65 8.94 10.10
N ILE A 215 8.31 7.77 10.63
CA ILE A 215 6.92 7.31 10.72
C ILE A 215 6.13 8.22 11.65
N GLU A 216 6.66 8.52 12.84
CA GLU A 216 6.04 9.44 13.81
C GLU A 216 5.83 10.84 13.20
N ASP A 217 6.81 11.35 12.45
CA ASP A 217 6.69 12.65 11.77
C ASP A 217 5.59 12.65 10.70
N TYR A 218 5.45 11.58 9.92
CA TYR A 218 4.36 11.43 8.97
C TYR A 218 2.99 11.36 9.66
N MET A 219 2.87 10.58 10.73
CA MET A 219 1.64 10.48 11.52
C MET A 219 1.26 11.83 12.12
N ALA A 220 2.24 12.61 12.61
CA ALA A 220 2.01 13.94 13.15
C ALA A 220 1.50 14.95 12.10
N LEU A 221 1.93 14.82 10.83
CA LEU A 221 1.42 15.61 9.72
C LEU A 221 0.02 15.16 9.27
N TYR A 222 -0.23 13.84 9.31
CA TYR A 222 -1.47 13.24 8.81
C TYR A 222 -2.63 13.44 9.77
N ARG A 223 -2.45 13.26 11.08
CA ARG A 223 -3.52 13.40 12.07
C ARG A 223 -4.07 14.82 12.16
N SER A 224 -5.36 14.98 12.36
CA SER A 224 -6.03 16.25 12.67
C SER A 224 -5.90 16.60 14.14
N ASP A 225 -6.02 15.61 15.03
CA ASP A 225 -5.82 15.73 16.47
C ASP A 225 -5.23 14.44 17.08
N GLU A 226 -4.99 14.44 18.39
CA GLU A 226 -4.42 13.29 19.09
C GLU A 226 -5.39 12.09 19.17
N ALA A 227 -6.71 12.33 19.15
CA ALA A 227 -7.70 11.27 19.22
C ALA A 227 -7.69 10.38 17.96
N ASP A 228 -7.23 10.91 16.83
CA ASP A 228 -7.09 10.14 15.59
C ASP A 228 -6.16 8.93 15.76
N LEU A 229 -5.16 9.02 16.63
CA LEU A 229 -4.27 7.91 16.95
C LEU A 229 -5.01 6.68 17.50
N GLN A 230 -6.20 6.86 18.08
CA GLN A 230 -7.02 5.77 18.59
C GLN A 230 -8.13 5.34 17.62
N ASN A 231 -8.18 5.98 16.44
CA ASN A 231 -9.18 5.68 15.42
C ASN A 231 -8.75 4.45 14.59
N PRO A 232 -9.61 3.41 14.47
CA PRO A 232 -9.28 2.21 13.70
C PRO A 232 -9.14 2.46 12.18
N TYR A 233 -9.59 3.60 11.68
CA TYR A 233 -9.36 3.97 10.29
C TYR A 233 -8.03 4.70 10.08
N PHE A 234 -7.45 5.25 11.15
CA PHE A 234 -6.09 5.75 11.17
C PHE A 234 -5.08 4.62 11.39
N ALA A 235 -5.38 3.74 12.32
CA ALA A 235 -4.55 2.60 12.72
C ALA A 235 -5.38 1.30 12.70
N PRO A 236 -5.49 0.60 11.56
CA PRO A 236 -6.38 -0.55 11.38
C PRO A 236 -6.19 -1.70 12.36
N LEU A 237 -5.00 -1.84 12.92
CA LEU A 237 -4.72 -2.84 13.95
C LEU A 237 -5.47 -2.57 15.27
N LEU A 238 -6.00 -1.37 15.49
CA LEU A 238 -6.81 -1.05 16.68
C LEU A 238 -8.28 -1.46 16.54
N ALA A 239 -8.73 -1.88 15.36
CA ALA A 239 -10.10 -2.32 15.15
C ALA A 239 -10.44 -3.49 16.10
N GLN A 240 -11.54 -3.36 16.83
CA GLN A 240 -11.99 -4.39 17.78
C GLN A 240 -12.59 -5.60 17.05
N ASP A 241 -13.26 -5.37 15.93
CA ASP A 241 -13.87 -6.39 15.09
C ASP A 241 -13.31 -6.31 13.67
N LEU A 242 -12.64 -7.37 13.24
CA LEU A 242 -12.08 -7.58 11.89
C LEU A 242 -12.87 -8.63 11.08
N SER A 243 -14.06 -9.03 11.54
CA SER A 243 -14.91 -9.96 10.78
C SER A 243 -15.38 -9.35 9.46
N GLY A 244 -15.69 -10.20 8.48
CA GLY A 244 -16.23 -9.76 7.19
C GLY A 244 -15.26 -8.92 6.34
N GLN A 245 -13.95 -8.97 6.65
CA GLN A 245 -12.94 -8.31 5.83
C GLN A 245 -12.58 -9.14 4.59
N PRO A 246 -12.05 -8.50 3.53
CA PRO A 246 -11.68 -9.17 2.28
C PRO A 246 -10.72 -10.34 2.43
N GLU A 247 -10.70 -11.23 1.45
CA GLU A 247 -9.53 -12.11 1.26
C GLU A 247 -8.27 -11.24 1.14
N THR A 248 -7.25 -11.51 1.97
CA THR A 248 -6.13 -10.58 2.16
C THR A 248 -4.78 -11.24 1.88
N LEU A 249 -3.94 -10.54 1.11
CA LEU A 249 -2.52 -10.79 1.02
C LEU A 249 -1.76 -9.68 1.74
N VAL A 250 -0.94 -10.04 2.72
CA VAL A 250 0.01 -9.11 3.37
C VAL A 250 1.41 -9.49 2.96
N LEU A 251 2.13 -8.55 2.35
CA LEU A 251 3.55 -8.69 2.05
C LEU A 251 4.34 -7.69 2.90
N THR A 252 5.29 -8.18 3.69
CA THR A 252 6.16 -7.36 4.52
C THR A 252 7.60 -7.43 4.03
N ALA A 253 8.44 -6.46 4.38
CA ALA A 253 9.86 -6.48 4.10
C ALA A 253 10.64 -6.93 5.34
N GLU A 254 11.71 -7.72 5.15
CA GLU A 254 12.49 -8.27 6.27
C GLU A 254 13.06 -7.17 7.17
N PHE A 255 13.63 -6.12 6.56
CA PHE A 255 14.30 -5.03 7.29
C PHE A 255 13.45 -3.75 7.29
N ASP A 256 12.24 -3.84 7.83
CA ASP A 256 11.26 -2.77 7.85
C ASP A 256 10.72 -2.56 9.27
N PRO A 257 10.68 -1.34 9.81
CA PRO A 257 10.04 -1.07 11.09
C PRO A 257 8.55 -1.43 11.13
N LEU A 258 7.82 -1.39 10.00
CA LEU A 258 6.39 -1.73 9.89
C LEU A 258 6.13 -3.25 9.74
N ARG A 259 7.19 -4.08 9.71
CA ARG A 259 7.08 -5.52 9.45
C ARG A 259 6.12 -6.21 10.41
N ASP A 260 6.37 -6.08 11.71
CA ASP A 260 5.67 -6.88 12.72
C ASP A 260 4.21 -6.44 12.89
N GLU A 261 3.89 -5.16 12.75
CA GLU A 261 2.52 -4.67 12.82
C GLU A 261 1.69 -5.11 11.61
N GLY A 262 2.28 -5.11 10.40
CA GLY A 262 1.62 -5.61 9.19
C GLY A 262 1.32 -7.10 9.29
N GLU A 263 2.27 -7.90 9.80
CA GLU A 263 2.06 -9.34 10.03
C GLU A 263 1.02 -9.60 11.13
N GLU A 264 1.02 -8.79 12.20
CA GLU A 264 0.03 -8.90 13.27
C GLU A 264 -1.38 -8.57 12.76
N TYR A 265 -1.51 -7.53 11.93
CA TYR A 265 -2.79 -7.20 11.29
C TYR A 265 -3.30 -8.38 10.46
N GLY A 266 -2.43 -8.98 9.64
CA GLY A 266 -2.77 -10.18 8.87
C GLY A 266 -3.20 -11.37 9.76
N ARG A 267 -2.50 -11.62 10.89
CA ARG A 267 -2.88 -12.68 11.86
C ARG A 267 -4.24 -12.41 12.48
N ARG A 268 -4.54 -11.17 12.84
CA ARG A 268 -5.85 -10.79 13.39
C ARG A 268 -6.97 -10.92 12.37
N LEU A 269 -6.74 -10.57 11.10
CA LEU A 269 -7.69 -10.83 10.02
C LEU A 269 -8.00 -12.33 9.87
N ALA A 270 -6.96 -13.18 9.87
CA ALA A 270 -7.13 -14.62 9.81
C ALA A 270 -7.91 -15.18 11.00
N ASN A 271 -7.63 -14.71 12.22
CA ASN A 271 -8.33 -15.10 13.44
C ASN A 271 -9.80 -14.65 13.43
N ALA A 272 -10.11 -13.54 12.75
CA ALA A 272 -11.47 -13.03 12.56
C ALA A 272 -12.23 -13.73 11.41
N GLY A 273 -11.63 -14.73 10.76
CA GLY A 273 -12.27 -15.55 9.73
C GLY A 273 -12.01 -15.12 8.29
N SER A 274 -11.22 -14.05 8.06
CA SER A 274 -10.81 -13.67 6.71
C SER A 274 -9.73 -14.61 6.19
N ARG A 275 -9.85 -15.06 4.95
CA ARG A 275 -8.81 -15.84 4.29
C ARG A 275 -7.59 -14.96 4.04
N THR A 276 -6.52 -15.17 4.81
CA THR A 276 -5.36 -14.27 4.84
C THR A 276 -4.06 -15.03 4.58
N PHE A 277 -3.21 -14.45 3.75
CA PHE A 277 -1.88 -14.94 3.42
C PHE A 277 -0.87 -13.88 3.83
N ILE A 278 0.18 -14.28 4.54
CA ILE A 278 1.21 -13.40 5.06
C ILE A 278 2.56 -13.92 4.59
N TYR A 279 3.31 -13.08 3.87
CA TYR A 279 4.66 -13.44 3.42
C TYR A 279 5.62 -12.31 3.74
N ARG A 280 6.73 -12.66 4.37
CA ARG A 280 7.87 -11.78 4.58
C ARG A 280 8.84 -11.96 3.42
N VAL A 281 9.04 -10.88 2.66
CA VAL A 281 10.00 -10.87 1.55
C VAL A 281 11.40 -10.67 2.11
N PRO A 282 12.34 -11.60 1.86
CA PRO A 282 13.68 -11.52 2.43
C PRO A 282 14.56 -10.49 1.72
N ASP A 283 15.63 -10.07 2.39
CA ASP A 283 16.70 -9.19 1.88
C ASP A 283 16.17 -7.89 1.25
N CYS A 284 15.12 -7.30 1.84
CA CYS A 284 14.58 -6.04 1.35
C CYS A 284 14.18 -5.08 2.48
N LEU A 285 14.05 -3.84 2.10
CA LEU A 285 13.62 -2.73 2.96
C LEU A 285 12.22 -2.26 2.58
N HIS A 286 11.70 -1.37 3.44
CA HIS A 286 10.47 -0.63 3.15
C HIS A 286 10.51 0.01 1.74
N GLY A 287 9.39 -0.01 1.01
CA GLY A 287 9.30 0.60 -0.32
C GLY A 287 9.92 -0.21 -1.47
N PHE A 288 10.34 -1.45 -1.22
CA PHE A 288 11.09 -2.25 -2.19
C PHE A 288 10.34 -2.52 -3.51
N ILE A 289 9.00 -2.48 -3.53
CA ILE A 289 8.20 -2.77 -4.75
C ILE A 289 8.46 -1.76 -5.88
N SER A 290 8.85 -0.53 -5.50
CA SER A 290 9.15 0.56 -6.45
C SER A 290 10.62 0.57 -6.91
N LEU A 291 11.43 -0.41 -6.50
CA LEU A 291 12.83 -0.47 -6.91
C LEU A 291 12.96 -0.76 -8.41
N PRO A 292 13.80 -0.01 -9.13
CA PRO A 292 13.99 -0.21 -10.57
C PRO A 292 14.71 -1.54 -10.86
N GLY A 293 14.51 -2.07 -12.08
CA GLY A 293 15.27 -3.21 -12.60
C GLY A 293 14.83 -4.59 -12.11
N LEU A 294 13.67 -4.73 -11.44
CA LEU A 294 13.12 -6.00 -10.96
C LEU A 294 14.14 -6.86 -10.15
N PRO A 295 14.69 -6.35 -9.04
CA PRO A 295 15.55 -7.16 -8.20
C PRO A 295 14.80 -8.37 -7.62
N ALA A 296 15.55 -9.34 -7.04
CA ALA A 296 14.96 -10.57 -6.52
C ALA A 296 13.76 -10.35 -5.58
N PRO A 297 13.79 -9.44 -4.59
CA PRO A 297 12.65 -9.18 -3.72
C PRO A 297 11.40 -8.71 -4.48
N VAL A 298 11.55 -7.88 -5.52
CA VAL A 298 10.42 -7.41 -6.33
C VAL A 298 9.80 -8.57 -7.12
N ARG A 299 10.63 -9.44 -7.73
CA ARG A 299 10.13 -10.64 -8.42
C ARG A 299 9.41 -11.58 -7.48
N GLU A 300 9.94 -11.76 -6.27
CA GLU A 300 9.32 -12.58 -5.21
C GLU A 300 7.94 -12.03 -4.83
N ALA A 301 7.84 -10.73 -4.57
CA ALA A 301 6.56 -10.10 -4.27
C ALA A 301 5.54 -10.31 -5.40
N TYR A 302 5.92 -10.08 -6.66
CA TYR A 302 5.01 -10.31 -7.79
C TYR A 302 4.66 -11.78 -7.99
N ARG A 303 5.51 -12.73 -7.59
CA ARG A 303 5.16 -14.14 -7.56
C ARG A 303 4.00 -14.39 -6.60
N HIS A 304 4.11 -13.91 -5.36
CA HIS A 304 3.04 -14.04 -4.36
C HIS A 304 1.76 -13.30 -4.77
N ILE A 305 1.87 -12.10 -5.33
CA ILE A 305 0.72 -11.36 -5.86
C ILE A 305 0.01 -12.17 -6.95
N ASN A 306 0.75 -12.74 -7.90
CA ASN A 306 0.17 -13.55 -8.96
C ASN A 306 -0.48 -14.82 -8.43
N GLU A 307 0.17 -15.54 -7.52
CA GLU A 307 -0.39 -16.72 -6.86
C GLU A 307 -1.70 -16.39 -6.13
N PHE A 308 -1.75 -15.23 -5.47
CA PHE A 308 -2.96 -14.75 -4.80
C PHE A 308 -4.07 -14.41 -5.79
N LEU A 309 -3.76 -13.71 -6.88
CA LEU A 309 -4.72 -13.35 -7.93
C LEU A 309 -5.22 -14.56 -8.72
N ASP A 310 -4.39 -15.62 -8.88
CA ASP A 310 -4.76 -16.85 -9.58
C ASP A 310 -5.62 -17.79 -8.75
N ARG A 311 -5.69 -17.60 -7.44
CA ARG A 311 -6.54 -18.42 -6.57
C ARG A 311 -7.98 -18.20 -6.97
N ALA A 312 -8.61 -19.20 -7.55
CA ALA A 312 -10.04 -19.20 -7.76
C ALA A 312 -10.74 -18.98 -6.41
N LYS A 313 -11.94 -18.43 -6.40
CA LYS A 313 -12.84 -18.43 -5.23
C LYS A 313 -13.10 -19.88 -4.84
N ALA A 314 -12.15 -20.50 -4.14
CA ALA A 314 -12.23 -21.88 -3.69
C ALA A 314 -12.71 -21.88 -2.22
N GLU A 315 -13.36 -22.98 -1.86
CA GLU A 315 -13.96 -23.28 -0.56
C GLU A 315 -13.25 -22.71 0.68
N PRO A 316 -13.98 -22.49 1.80
CA PRO A 316 -13.45 -21.82 2.99
C PRO A 316 -12.19 -22.52 3.53
N PRO A 317 -11.22 -21.79 4.09
CA PRO A 317 -9.92 -22.33 4.47
C PRO A 317 -10.01 -23.29 5.64
N THR A 318 -9.43 -24.46 5.49
CA THR A 318 -8.95 -25.25 6.60
C THR A 318 -7.65 -24.65 7.09
N LYS A 319 -7.68 -23.99 8.27
CA LYS A 319 -6.56 -23.47 9.10
C LYS A 319 -5.39 -22.76 8.40
N SER A 320 -5.08 -21.57 8.91
CA SER A 320 -3.99 -20.67 8.52
C SER A 320 -2.63 -21.38 8.41
N ALA A 321 -2.01 -21.33 7.23
CA ALA A 321 -0.60 -21.58 7.09
C ALA A 321 0.15 -20.26 7.24
N VAL A 322 0.77 -20.06 8.39
CA VAL A 322 1.87 -19.09 8.55
C VAL A 322 3.11 -19.79 8.03
N ASP A 323 3.49 -19.53 6.79
CA ASP A 323 4.76 -19.99 6.26
C ASP A 323 5.82 -18.95 6.63
N THR A 324 6.36 -19.09 7.82
CA THR A 324 7.63 -18.48 8.20
C THR A 324 8.70 -19.40 7.63
N GLY A 325 9.16 -19.11 6.41
CA GLY A 325 10.28 -19.82 5.84
C GLY A 325 11.45 -19.84 6.83
N ASP A 326 11.52 -20.91 7.62
CA ASP A 326 12.70 -21.25 8.40
C ASP A 326 13.77 -21.73 7.42
N CYS A 327 14.82 -20.94 7.29
CA CYS A 327 16.16 -21.36 6.88
C CYS A 327 17.19 -20.72 7.78
#